data_a052f0857353ddba502ef538d606e19e
#
_entry.id   a052f0857353ddba502ef538d606e19e
#
_cell.length_a   1.000
_cell.length_b   1.000
_cell.length_c   1.000
_cell.angle_alpha   90.00
_cell.angle_beta   90.00
_cell.angle_gamma   90.00
#
_symmetry.space_group_name_H-M   'P 1'
#
loop_
_entity.id
_entity.type
_entity.pdbx_description
1 polymer ?
#
loop_
_entity_poly.entity_id
_entity_poly.type
_entity_poly.pdbx_seq_one_letter_code
_entity_poly.pdbx_strand_id
1 'polypeptide(L)'
;MTCLQDIALLFAGWEETMVWSCLQGVMGRAEANADGSAAMIVNRDFVFLAGKPDPALLAKASGPILVPRTEDWNGPIEAVFGKRAVKESRYAIKKEPDVFDREHLERLAAALPEGYTLRMIGEDLVPGLLGEGWSKDFCSAFDSPEDCCRRGVGVVAMYEGVPVAGAGSYSVYRGGIEVEIDTREDHRRRGLAAACGARLILECLDRGLYPSWDAIDLRSVALAEKLGYHRGEEYTTYWLER
;
A
#
# COMPACT_ATOMS: atom_id res chain seq x y z
N MET A 1 25.45 16.57 4.68
CA MET A 1 24.38 15.71 4.14
C MET A 1 24.13 14.59 5.12
N THR A 2 22.94 14.51 5.70
CA THR A 2 22.52 13.42 6.61
C THR A 2 22.51 12.12 5.79
N CYS A 3 23.17 11.06 6.24
CA CYS A 3 23.21 9.81 5.51
C CYS A 3 21.92 9.00 5.75
N LEU A 4 21.63 8.04 4.86
CA LEU A 4 20.43 7.21 4.99
C LEU A 4 20.40 6.41 6.31
N GLN A 5 21.57 6.08 6.88
CA GLN A 5 21.67 5.39 8.16
C GLN A 5 21.21 6.27 9.32
N ASP A 6 21.53 7.57 9.29
CA ASP A 6 21.07 8.52 10.33
C ASP A 6 19.55 8.70 10.25
N ILE A 7 19.00 8.79 9.01
CA ILE A 7 17.56 8.85 8.79
C ILE A 7 16.87 7.59 9.33
N ALA A 8 17.43 6.41 9.10
CA ALA A 8 16.87 5.14 9.54
C ALA A 8 16.64 5.08 11.06
N LEU A 9 17.46 5.76 11.86
CA LEU A 9 17.28 5.81 13.32
C LEU A 9 15.98 6.50 13.73
N LEU A 10 15.54 7.53 12.98
CA LEU A 10 14.28 8.21 13.26
C LEU A 10 13.04 7.33 12.96
N PHE A 11 13.19 6.34 12.10
CA PHE A 11 12.14 5.39 11.72
C PHE A 11 12.28 4.03 12.42
N ALA A 12 13.28 3.83 13.28
CA ALA A 12 13.53 2.56 13.95
C ALA A 12 12.30 2.07 14.75
N GLY A 13 11.92 0.79 14.58
CA GLY A 13 10.77 0.20 15.24
C GLY A 13 9.40 0.63 14.70
N TRP A 14 9.34 1.34 13.58
CA TRP A 14 8.09 1.60 12.90
C TRP A 14 7.80 0.50 11.88
N GLU A 15 6.73 -0.26 12.11
CA GLU A 15 6.35 -1.41 11.29
C GLU A 15 5.58 -1.00 10.03
N GLU A 16 6.18 -0.09 9.24
CA GLU A 16 5.65 0.40 7.98
C GLU A 16 6.47 -0.12 6.79
N THR A 17 5.85 -0.93 5.95
CA THR A 17 6.55 -1.61 4.85
C THR A 17 7.02 -0.66 3.76
N MET A 18 6.30 0.44 3.53
CA MET A 18 6.74 1.48 2.60
C MET A 18 7.94 2.26 3.13
N VAL A 19 8.06 2.41 4.47
CA VAL A 19 9.28 2.91 5.12
C VAL A 19 10.42 1.93 4.93
N TRP A 20 10.19 0.64 5.20
CA TRP A 20 11.21 -0.40 5.00
C TRP A 20 11.68 -0.45 3.55
N SER A 21 10.78 -0.36 2.57
CA SER A 21 11.10 -0.32 1.15
C SER A 21 12.11 0.78 0.82
N CYS A 22 11.88 1.99 1.32
CA CYS A 22 12.77 3.12 1.11
C CYS A 22 14.13 2.92 1.80
N LEU A 23 14.14 2.53 3.07
CA LEU A 23 15.37 2.30 3.82
C LEU A 23 16.21 1.14 3.28
N GLN A 24 15.57 0.18 2.62
CA GLN A 24 16.22 -0.93 1.93
C GLN A 24 16.72 -0.55 0.50
N GLY A 25 16.42 0.67 0.04
CA GLY A 25 16.78 1.14 -1.30
C GLY A 25 15.99 0.46 -2.41
N VAL A 26 14.76 -0.01 -2.13
CA VAL A 26 13.90 -0.70 -3.10
C VAL A 26 12.99 0.27 -3.84
N MET A 27 12.20 1.07 -3.09
CA MET A 27 11.32 2.11 -3.64
C MET A 27 11.25 3.31 -2.69
N GLY A 28 10.93 4.49 -3.23
CA GLY A 28 10.79 5.72 -2.47
C GLY A 28 12.09 6.49 -2.31
N ARG A 29 12.01 7.61 -1.58
CA ARG A 29 13.14 8.47 -1.24
C ARG A 29 13.01 9.01 0.17
N ALA A 30 14.15 9.31 0.79
CA ALA A 30 14.22 9.90 2.11
C ALA A 30 14.87 11.29 2.06
N GLU A 31 14.37 12.22 2.87
CA GLU A 31 14.93 13.55 3.05
C GLU A 31 14.94 13.91 4.54
N ALA A 32 16.01 14.51 5.02
CA ALA A 32 16.13 15.03 6.37
C ALA A 32 16.30 16.55 6.37
N ASN A 33 15.96 17.20 7.48
CA ASN A 33 16.31 18.59 7.71
C ASN A 33 17.83 18.75 7.94
N ALA A 34 18.30 20.00 8.06
CA ALA A 34 19.73 20.32 8.04
C ALA A 34 20.51 19.73 9.22
N ASP A 35 19.88 19.61 10.39
CA ASP A 35 20.52 19.06 11.62
C ASP A 35 20.25 17.57 11.85
N GLY A 36 19.45 16.92 10.96
CA GLY A 36 19.12 15.50 11.04
C GLY A 36 18.12 15.15 12.15
N SER A 37 17.50 16.14 12.81
CA SER A 37 16.53 15.91 13.89
C SER A 37 15.14 15.52 13.38
N ALA A 38 14.85 15.75 12.12
CA ALA A 38 13.61 15.40 11.44
C ALA A 38 13.89 14.78 10.07
N ALA A 39 13.05 13.85 9.67
CA ALA A 39 13.10 13.27 8.32
C ALA A 39 11.72 12.91 7.81
N MET A 40 11.60 12.86 6.48
CA MET A 40 10.46 12.29 5.78
C MET A 40 10.91 11.21 4.81
N ILE A 41 10.07 10.20 4.66
CA ILE A 41 10.16 9.20 3.60
C ILE A 41 8.94 9.37 2.70
N VAL A 42 9.19 9.53 1.40
CA VAL A 42 8.16 9.60 0.37
C VAL A 42 8.19 8.29 -0.40
N ASN A 43 7.10 7.56 -0.34
CA ASN A 43 6.91 6.35 -1.12
C ASN A 43 5.51 6.39 -1.74
N ARG A 44 5.47 6.59 -3.07
CA ARG A 44 4.25 6.83 -3.83
C ARG A 44 3.47 8.05 -3.29
N ASP A 45 2.20 7.84 -2.94
CA ASP A 45 1.32 8.89 -2.42
C ASP A 45 1.55 9.20 -0.93
N PHE A 46 2.32 8.38 -0.22
CA PHE A 46 2.54 8.49 1.21
C PHE A 46 3.82 9.28 1.55
N VAL A 47 3.71 10.12 2.57
CA VAL A 47 4.81 10.85 3.18
C VAL A 47 4.85 10.53 4.67
N PHE A 48 5.78 9.69 5.07
CA PHE A 48 6.00 9.29 6.46
C PHE A 48 6.92 10.30 7.14
N LEU A 49 6.48 10.84 8.29
CA LEU A 49 7.15 11.92 9.01
C LEU A 49 7.68 11.42 10.36
N ALA A 50 8.94 11.60 10.65
CA ALA A 50 9.56 11.16 11.88
C ALA A 50 10.54 12.19 12.45
N GLY A 51 10.85 12.09 13.76
CA GLY A 51 11.70 13.00 14.47
C GLY A 51 10.99 14.25 14.97
N LYS A 52 11.75 15.32 15.28
CA LYS A 52 11.23 16.59 15.76
C LYS A 52 10.56 17.35 14.61
N PRO A 53 9.28 17.78 14.74
CA PRO A 53 8.58 18.47 13.65
C PRO A 53 9.34 19.68 13.10
N ASP A 54 9.47 19.76 11.76
CA ASP A 54 10.14 20.83 11.04
C ASP A 54 9.22 21.34 9.91
N PRO A 55 8.65 22.54 10.04
CA PRO A 55 7.78 23.13 9.02
C PRO A 55 8.45 23.32 7.65
N ALA A 56 9.77 23.57 7.60
CA ALA A 56 10.49 23.77 6.36
C ALA A 56 10.69 22.45 5.61
N LEU A 57 10.92 21.35 6.35
CA LEU A 57 10.93 20.00 5.77
C LEU A 57 9.52 19.61 5.30
N LEU A 58 8.51 19.85 6.13
CA LEU A 58 7.13 19.52 5.85
C LEU A 58 6.60 20.24 4.58
N ALA A 59 6.98 21.49 4.35
CA ALA A 59 6.61 22.24 3.15
C ALA A 59 7.09 21.62 1.83
N LYS A 60 8.05 20.70 1.88
CA LYS A 60 8.57 19.92 0.73
C LYS A 60 7.81 18.60 0.49
N ALA A 61 6.86 18.25 1.36
CA ALA A 61 6.07 17.04 1.19
C ALA A 61 5.36 17.04 -0.18
N SER A 62 5.55 15.98 -0.94
CA SER A 62 5.08 15.88 -2.33
C SER A 62 3.98 14.84 -2.56
N GLY A 63 3.65 14.04 -1.54
CA GLY A 63 2.53 13.09 -1.58
C GLY A 63 1.28 13.67 -0.92
N PRO A 64 0.09 13.21 -1.32
CA PRO A 64 -1.17 13.67 -0.75
C PRO A 64 -1.49 13.09 0.64
N ILE A 65 -0.83 12.01 1.06
CA ILE A 65 -1.12 11.35 2.33
C ILE A 65 0.06 11.53 3.28
N LEU A 66 -0.14 12.34 4.33
CA LEU A 66 0.88 12.51 5.37
C LEU A 66 0.60 11.53 6.51
N VAL A 67 1.64 10.82 6.92
CA VAL A 67 1.60 9.85 8.02
C VAL A 67 2.56 10.32 9.11
N PRO A 68 2.07 11.01 10.14
CA PRO A 68 2.90 11.42 11.26
C PRO A 68 3.19 10.22 12.17
N ARG A 69 4.47 10.03 12.51
CA ARG A 69 4.85 8.99 13.47
C ARG A 69 4.36 9.28 14.90
N THR A 70 4.29 10.55 15.27
CA THR A 70 3.82 11.01 16.57
C THR A 70 2.86 12.16 16.43
N GLU A 71 2.00 12.37 17.43
CA GLU A 71 1.01 13.45 17.46
C GLU A 71 1.65 14.85 17.43
N ASP A 72 2.93 14.99 17.77
CA ASP A 72 3.66 16.26 17.74
C ASP A 72 3.66 16.90 16.33
N TRP A 73 3.52 16.10 15.29
CA TRP A 73 3.41 16.57 13.90
C TRP A 73 2.06 17.19 13.54
N ASN A 74 1.00 16.91 14.32
CA ASN A 74 -0.36 17.33 13.96
C ASN A 74 -0.47 18.86 13.84
N GLY A 75 -0.07 19.60 14.87
CA GLY A 75 -0.10 21.07 14.83
C GLY A 75 0.71 21.69 13.69
N PRO A 76 1.97 21.29 13.47
CA PRO A 76 2.76 21.72 12.30
C PRO A 76 2.13 21.40 10.96
N ILE A 77 1.52 20.21 10.76
CA ILE A 77 0.80 19.86 9.52
C ILE A 77 -0.35 20.83 9.29
N GLU A 78 -1.19 21.03 10.30
CA GLU A 78 -2.34 21.95 10.23
C GLU A 78 -1.91 23.40 10.01
N ALA A 79 -0.79 23.84 10.59
CA ALA A 79 -0.24 25.17 10.40
C ALA A 79 0.31 25.41 8.99
N VAL A 80 1.02 24.41 8.41
CA VAL A 80 1.62 24.54 7.06
C VAL A 80 0.59 24.41 5.96
N PHE A 81 -0.34 23.47 6.05
CA PHE A 81 -1.28 23.17 4.98
C PHE A 81 -2.68 23.78 5.17
N GLY A 82 -2.99 24.24 6.39
CA GLY A 82 -4.27 24.87 6.71
C GLY A 82 -5.45 23.96 6.38
N LYS A 83 -6.46 24.52 5.71
CA LYS A 83 -7.68 23.80 5.35
C LYS A 83 -7.48 22.64 4.36
N ARG A 84 -6.34 22.60 3.68
CA ARG A 84 -6.02 21.48 2.78
C ARG A 84 -5.66 20.18 3.51
N ALA A 85 -5.25 20.28 4.77
CA ALA A 85 -4.92 19.11 5.58
C ALA A 85 -6.20 18.57 6.25
N VAL A 86 -6.81 17.57 5.62
CA VAL A 86 -7.98 16.87 6.15
C VAL A 86 -7.49 15.70 6.99
N LYS A 87 -7.79 15.75 8.29
CA LYS A 87 -7.41 14.70 9.24
C LYS A 87 -8.31 13.48 9.04
N GLU A 88 -7.72 12.31 8.89
CA GLU A 88 -8.39 11.03 8.66
C GLU A 88 -7.79 9.94 9.54
N SER A 89 -8.54 8.85 9.73
CA SER A 89 -8.08 7.63 10.37
C SER A 89 -7.80 6.56 9.34
N ARG A 90 -6.70 5.83 9.53
CA ARG A 90 -6.40 4.57 8.84
C ARG A 90 -6.20 3.47 9.88
N TYR A 91 -6.15 2.24 9.42
CA TYR A 91 -6.08 1.08 10.30
C TYR A 91 -4.91 0.19 9.89
N ALA A 92 -3.94 0.07 10.78
CA ALA A 92 -2.87 -0.89 10.61
C ALA A 92 -3.43 -2.32 10.60
N ILE A 93 -2.84 -3.17 9.78
CA ILE A 93 -3.09 -4.60 9.79
C ILE A 93 -1.83 -5.29 10.31
N LYS A 94 -2.00 -6.21 11.27
CA LYS A 94 -0.88 -6.90 11.91
C LYS A 94 -0.11 -7.75 10.91
N LYS A 95 1.21 -7.76 11.05
CA LYS A 95 2.14 -8.57 10.25
C LYS A 95 2.48 -9.84 11.00
N GLU A 96 1.75 -10.92 10.74
CA GLU A 96 1.85 -12.20 11.44
C GLU A 96 2.24 -13.29 10.42
N PRO A 97 3.43 -13.90 10.52
CA PRO A 97 3.97 -14.77 9.45
C PRO A 97 3.09 -15.96 9.11
N ASP A 98 2.48 -16.60 10.10
CA ASP A 98 1.75 -17.88 9.92
C ASP A 98 0.23 -17.71 10.07
N VAL A 99 -0.30 -16.50 9.80
CA VAL A 99 -1.72 -16.20 10.03
C VAL A 99 -2.64 -16.82 8.99
N PHE A 100 -2.13 -17.14 7.79
CA PHE A 100 -2.96 -17.51 6.66
C PHE A 100 -3.30 -19.00 6.61
N ASP A 101 -4.61 -19.29 6.56
CA ASP A 101 -5.15 -20.62 6.24
C ASP A 101 -5.24 -20.80 4.72
N ARG A 102 -4.36 -21.62 4.15
CA ARG A 102 -4.32 -21.87 2.69
C ARG A 102 -5.63 -22.44 2.14
N GLU A 103 -6.24 -23.38 2.84
CA GLU A 103 -7.51 -23.99 2.38
C GLU A 103 -8.63 -22.95 2.36
N HIS A 104 -8.67 -22.05 3.34
CA HIS A 104 -9.61 -20.95 3.37
C HIS A 104 -9.41 -20.00 2.18
N LEU A 105 -8.16 -19.61 1.90
CA LEU A 105 -7.82 -18.77 0.77
C LEU A 105 -8.14 -19.44 -0.57
N GLU A 106 -7.86 -20.73 -0.74
CA GLU A 106 -8.20 -21.48 -1.95
C GLU A 106 -9.72 -21.49 -2.19
N ARG A 107 -10.52 -21.71 -1.12
CA ARG A 107 -12.00 -21.61 -1.23
C ARG A 107 -12.46 -20.21 -1.65
N LEU A 108 -11.86 -19.15 -1.10
CA LEU A 108 -12.19 -17.77 -1.47
C LEU A 108 -11.81 -17.46 -2.92
N ALA A 109 -10.64 -17.90 -3.36
CA ALA A 109 -10.17 -17.70 -4.74
C ALA A 109 -11.05 -18.46 -5.75
N ALA A 110 -11.60 -19.62 -5.37
CA ALA A 110 -12.51 -20.40 -6.20
C ALA A 110 -13.97 -19.91 -6.20
N ALA A 111 -14.35 -19.03 -5.26
CA ALA A 111 -15.72 -18.56 -5.08
C ALA A 111 -16.07 -17.40 -6.05
N LEU A 112 -15.70 -17.53 -7.31
CA LEU A 112 -16.06 -16.55 -8.35
C LEU A 112 -17.49 -16.79 -8.88
N PRO A 113 -18.27 -15.74 -9.14
CA PRO A 113 -19.52 -15.88 -9.86
C PRO A 113 -19.31 -16.39 -11.29
N GLU A 114 -20.37 -16.93 -11.88
CA GLU A 114 -20.34 -17.38 -13.27
C GLU A 114 -19.93 -16.25 -14.22
N GLY A 115 -19.12 -16.56 -15.22
CA GLY A 115 -18.58 -15.61 -16.20
C GLY A 115 -17.30 -14.88 -15.77
N TYR A 116 -16.85 -15.05 -14.52
CA TYR A 116 -15.59 -14.47 -14.05
C TYR A 116 -14.48 -15.51 -14.00
N THR A 117 -13.25 -15.07 -14.30
CA THR A 117 -12.03 -15.89 -14.16
C THR A 117 -10.92 -15.09 -13.52
N LEU A 118 -10.04 -15.72 -12.75
CA LEU A 118 -8.81 -15.06 -12.25
C LEU A 118 -7.67 -15.25 -13.25
N ARG A 119 -6.90 -14.17 -13.43
CA ARG A 119 -5.69 -14.17 -14.23
C ARG A 119 -4.58 -13.41 -13.52
N MET A 120 -3.37 -13.96 -13.49
CA MET A 120 -2.21 -13.23 -13.02
C MET A 120 -1.90 -12.06 -13.97
N ILE A 121 -1.45 -10.94 -13.43
CA ILE A 121 -1.04 -9.78 -14.23
C ILE A 121 0.25 -10.14 -14.97
N GLY A 122 0.14 -10.23 -16.28
CA GLY A 122 1.28 -10.34 -17.20
C GLY A 122 1.55 -9.02 -17.91
N GLU A 123 2.68 -8.91 -18.59
CA GLU A 123 3.11 -7.69 -19.30
C GLU A 123 2.05 -7.16 -20.27
N ASP A 124 1.27 -8.04 -20.88
CA ASP A 124 0.21 -7.71 -21.83
C ASP A 124 -0.98 -6.98 -21.17
N LEU A 125 -1.23 -7.18 -19.88
CA LEU A 125 -2.30 -6.51 -19.14
C LEU A 125 -1.88 -5.13 -18.60
N VAL A 126 -0.60 -4.92 -18.32
CA VAL A 126 -0.10 -3.71 -17.64
C VAL A 126 -0.51 -2.41 -18.35
N PRO A 127 -0.38 -2.26 -19.70
CA PRO A 127 -0.78 -1.02 -20.38
C PRO A 127 -2.27 -0.68 -20.19
N GLY A 128 -3.15 -1.69 -20.26
CA GLY A 128 -4.58 -1.52 -20.03
C GLY A 128 -4.90 -1.11 -18.59
N LEU A 129 -4.26 -1.76 -17.61
CA LEU A 129 -4.44 -1.45 -16.19
C LEU A 129 -3.96 -0.03 -15.84
N LEU A 130 -2.87 0.43 -16.42
CA LEU A 130 -2.36 1.80 -16.24
C LEU A 130 -3.29 2.87 -16.84
N GLY A 131 -4.08 2.53 -17.86
CA GLY A 131 -5.02 3.42 -18.52
C GLY A 131 -6.29 3.70 -17.73
N GLU A 132 -6.60 2.91 -16.72
CA GLU A 132 -7.84 2.96 -15.95
C GLU A 132 -7.62 3.47 -14.53
N GLY A 133 -8.43 4.45 -14.09
CA GLY A 133 -8.26 5.09 -12.78
C GLY A 133 -8.37 4.14 -11.58
N TRP A 134 -9.20 3.10 -11.68
CA TRP A 134 -9.42 2.11 -10.62
C TRP A 134 -8.28 1.08 -10.49
N SER A 135 -7.55 0.81 -11.58
CA SER A 135 -6.56 -0.29 -11.62
C SER A 135 -5.11 0.16 -11.76
N LYS A 136 -4.87 1.44 -12.06
CA LYS A 136 -3.52 1.96 -12.33
C LYS A 136 -2.53 1.65 -11.20
N ASP A 137 -3.00 1.64 -9.95
CA ASP A 137 -2.14 1.49 -8.78
C ASP A 137 -1.64 0.06 -8.55
N PHE A 138 -2.14 -0.91 -9.29
CA PHE A 138 -1.56 -2.26 -9.35
C PHE A 138 -0.19 -2.28 -10.03
N CYS A 139 0.10 -1.32 -10.92
CA CYS A 139 1.28 -1.34 -11.78
C CYS A 139 2.06 -0.03 -11.83
N SER A 140 1.49 1.11 -11.40
CA SER A 140 2.09 2.45 -11.58
C SER A 140 3.33 2.72 -10.73
N ALA A 141 3.68 1.80 -9.80
CA ALA A 141 4.90 1.88 -9.00
C ALA A 141 6.17 1.40 -9.73
N PHE A 142 6.02 0.82 -10.90
CA PHE A 142 7.09 0.12 -11.61
C PHE A 142 7.50 0.88 -12.88
N ASP A 143 8.79 0.75 -13.23
CA ASP A 143 9.39 1.50 -14.34
C ASP A 143 8.93 1.00 -15.73
N SER A 144 8.47 -0.25 -15.81
CA SER A 144 8.00 -0.89 -17.05
C SER A 144 7.07 -2.07 -16.74
N PRO A 145 6.32 -2.57 -17.76
CA PRO A 145 5.55 -3.82 -17.64
C PRO A 145 6.40 -5.00 -17.19
N GLU A 146 7.60 -5.16 -17.73
CA GLU A 146 8.55 -6.19 -17.32
C GLU A 146 8.97 -6.05 -15.86
N ASP A 147 9.26 -4.82 -15.42
CA ASP A 147 9.62 -4.54 -14.02
C ASP A 147 8.47 -4.84 -13.07
N CYS A 148 7.22 -4.51 -13.45
CA CYS A 148 6.02 -4.86 -12.71
C CYS A 148 5.89 -6.38 -12.53
N CYS A 149 6.03 -7.15 -13.61
CA CYS A 149 5.92 -8.61 -13.55
C CYS A 149 7.07 -9.29 -12.80
N ARG A 150 8.27 -8.69 -12.84
CA ARG A 150 9.48 -9.22 -12.21
C ARG A 150 9.50 -8.98 -10.69
N ARG A 151 9.16 -7.77 -10.25
CA ARG A 151 9.25 -7.37 -8.82
C ARG A 151 7.92 -7.44 -8.10
N GLY A 152 6.82 -7.17 -8.80
CA GLY A 152 5.48 -7.16 -8.27
C GLY A 152 4.80 -8.52 -8.33
N VAL A 153 3.66 -8.58 -7.67
CA VAL A 153 2.68 -9.66 -7.76
C VAL A 153 1.32 -9.04 -8.01
N GLY A 154 0.55 -9.58 -8.95
CA GLY A 154 -0.78 -9.05 -9.20
C GLY A 154 -1.69 -10.08 -9.85
N VAL A 155 -2.97 -9.97 -9.55
CA VAL A 155 -4.05 -10.80 -10.10
C VAL A 155 -5.26 -9.94 -10.41
N VAL A 156 -5.95 -10.25 -11.49
CA VAL A 156 -7.20 -9.60 -11.88
C VAL A 156 -8.32 -10.62 -12.05
N ALA A 157 -9.53 -10.20 -11.73
CA ALA A 157 -10.75 -10.88 -12.16
C ALA A 157 -11.15 -10.35 -13.52
N MET A 158 -11.27 -11.27 -14.48
CA MET A 158 -11.67 -11.00 -15.85
C MET A 158 -13.16 -11.26 -16.03
N TYR A 159 -13.84 -10.39 -16.76
CA TYR A 159 -15.22 -10.58 -17.21
C TYR A 159 -15.31 -10.16 -18.70
N GLU A 160 -15.84 -11.02 -19.55
CA GLU A 160 -15.91 -10.79 -21.01
C GLU A 160 -14.58 -10.32 -21.64
N GLY A 161 -13.46 -10.88 -21.13
CA GLY A 161 -12.12 -10.60 -21.66
C GLY A 161 -11.46 -9.32 -21.13
N VAL A 162 -12.11 -8.56 -20.22
CA VAL A 162 -11.56 -7.33 -19.64
C VAL A 162 -11.38 -7.45 -18.12
N PRO A 163 -10.32 -6.83 -17.52
CA PRO A 163 -10.18 -6.75 -16.08
C PRO A 163 -11.28 -5.89 -15.44
N VAL A 164 -11.88 -6.37 -14.34
CA VAL A 164 -12.95 -5.66 -13.63
C VAL A 164 -12.74 -5.56 -12.12
N ALA A 165 -11.83 -6.32 -11.57
CA ALA A 165 -11.33 -6.23 -10.20
C ALA A 165 -9.89 -6.70 -10.17
N GLY A 166 -9.14 -6.36 -9.13
CA GLY A 166 -7.79 -6.85 -8.99
C GLY A 166 -7.23 -6.66 -7.60
N ALA A 167 -6.12 -7.33 -7.37
CA ALA A 167 -5.22 -7.15 -6.25
C ALA A 167 -3.79 -7.15 -6.78
N GLY A 168 -2.94 -6.26 -6.28
CA GLY A 168 -1.57 -6.12 -6.77
C GLY A 168 -0.63 -5.48 -5.75
N SER A 169 0.60 -5.27 -6.18
CA SER A 169 1.65 -4.64 -5.36
C SER A 169 1.58 -3.12 -5.49
N TYR A 170 1.04 -2.44 -4.49
CA TYR A 170 1.13 -0.98 -4.37
C TYR A 170 2.59 -0.53 -4.23
N SER A 171 3.36 -1.26 -3.41
CA SER A 171 4.79 -1.08 -3.20
C SER A 171 5.42 -2.45 -2.95
N VAL A 172 6.74 -2.57 -3.14
CA VAL A 172 7.48 -3.78 -2.84
C VAL A 172 8.64 -3.47 -1.89
N TYR A 173 9.00 -4.43 -1.04
CA TYR A 173 10.15 -4.37 -0.14
C TYR A 173 10.83 -5.75 -0.09
N ARG A 174 12.03 -5.84 0.50
CA ARG A 174 12.69 -7.15 0.62
C ARG A 174 11.89 -8.04 1.58
N GLY A 175 11.32 -9.11 1.03
CA GLY A 175 10.52 -10.09 1.76
C GLY A 175 9.01 -9.88 1.64
N GLY A 176 8.51 -8.90 0.87
CA GLY A 176 7.07 -8.75 0.70
C GLY A 176 6.62 -7.63 -0.22
N ILE A 177 5.32 -7.43 -0.20
CA ILE A 177 4.61 -6.38 -0.93
C ILE A 177 3.68 -5.63 0.01
N GLU A 178 3.34 -4.40 -0.33
CA GLU A 178 2.16 -3.71 0.18
C GLU A 178 1.01 -3.92 -0.79
N VAL A 179 -0.15 -4.37 -0.30
CA VAL A 179 -1.28 -4.77 -1.14
C VAL A 179 -2.10 -3.57 -1.57
N GLU A 180 -2.39 -3.48 -2.86
CA GLU A 180 -3.46 -2.67 -3.43
C GLU A 180 -4.58 -3.56 -3.90
N ILE A 181 -5.85 -3.16 -3.66
CA ILE A 181 -7.01 -3.91 -4.10
C ILE A 181 -8.16 -2.98 -4.46
N ASP A 182 -8.71 -3.14 -5.65
CA ASP A 182 -9.89 -2.37 -6.08
C ASP A 182 -10.77 -3.19 -7.03
N THR A 183 -11.98 -2.70 -7.19
CA THR A 183 -13.00 -3.29 -8.06
C THR A 183 -13.74 -2.17 -8.81
N ARG A 184 -13.83 -2.29 -10.12
CA ARG A 184 -14.61 -1.40 -10.98
C ARG A 184 -16.04 -1.28 -10.44
N GLU A 185 -16.57 -0.08 -10.39
CA GLU A 185 -17.79 0.27 -9.65
C GLU A 185 -18.99 -0.61 -9.99
N ASP A 186 -19.20 -0.88 -11.29
CA ASP A 186 -20.31 -1.69 -11.82
C ASP A 186 -20.16 -3.19 -11.51
N HIS A 187 -19.00 -3.64 -11.00
CA HIS A 187 -18.73 -5.03 -10.60
C HIS A 187 -18.57 -5.22 -9.09
N ARG A 188 -18.78 -4.17 -8.28
CA ARG A 188 -18.69 -4.24 -6.80
C ARG A 188 -19.73 -5.17 -6.18
N ARG A 189 -19.48 -5.61 -4.95
CA ARG A 189 -20.36 -6.47 -4.13
C ARG A 189 -20.64 -7.85 -4.73
N ARG A 190 -19.75 -8.37 -5.55
CA ARG A 190 -19.81 -9.72 -6.15
C ARG A 190 -18.75 -10.69 -5.60
N GLY A 191 -18.02 -10.32 -4.54
CA GLY A 191 -16.97 -11.15 -3.94
C GLY A 191 -15.62 -11.09 -4.65
N LEU A 192 -15.48 -10.32 -5.74
CA LEU A 192 -14.29 -10.31 -6.58
C LEU A 192 -13.03 -9.86 -5.84
N ALA A 193 -13.13 -8.80 -5.00
CA ALA A 193 -11.99 -8.33 -4.20
C ALA A 193 -11.47 -9.44 -3.25
N ALA A 194 -12.36 -10.22 -2.63
CA ALA A 194 -11.95 -11.33 -1.77
C ALA A 194 -11.28 -12.45 -2.58
N ALA A 195 -11.79 -12.76 -3.78
CA ALA A 195 -11.19 -13.78 -4.63
C ALA A 195 -9.82 -13.35 -5.17
N CYS A 196 -9.68 -12.08 -5.61
CA CYS A 196 -8.40 -11.53 -6.05
C CYS A 196 -7.39 -11.46 -4.90
N GLY A 197 -7.80 -10.94 -3.73
CA GLY A 197 -6.95 -10.87 -2.54
C GLY A 197 -6.47 -12.25 -2.08
N ALA A 198 -7.37 -13.23 -2.03
CA ALA A 198 -7.02 -14.61 -1.67
C ALA A 198 -6.00 -15.22 -2.66
N ARG A 199 -6.21 -15.05 -3.98
CA ARG A 199 -5.27 -15.54 -4.99
C ARG A 199 -3.92 -14.83 -4.92
N LEU A 200 -3.92 -13.50 -4.65
CA LEU A 200 -2.69 -12.74 -4.46
C LEU A 200 -1.89 -13.25 -3.26
N ILE A 201 -2.55 -13.45 -2.12
CA ILE A 201 -1.92 -13.97 -0.90
C ILE A 201 -1.30 -15.35 -1.16
N LEU A 202 -2.04 -16.27 -1.78
CA LEU A 202 -1.52 -17.59 -2.14
C LEU A 202 -0.25 -17.51 -3.01
N GLU A 203 -0.26 -16.63 -4.02
CA GLU A 203 0.91 -16.41 -4.87
C GLU A 203 2.10 -15.81 -4.08
N CYS A 204 1.84 -14.88 -3.16
CA CYS A 204 2.88 -14.33 -2.29
C CYS A 204 3.50 -15.42 -1.40
N LEU A 205 2.68 -16.27 -0.78
CA LEU A 205 3.15 -17.40 0.04
C LEU A 205 4.00 -18.39 -0.77
N ASP A 206 3.59 -18.69 -2.00
CA ASP A 206 4.34 -19.58 -2.90
C ASP A 206 5.71 -19.01 -3.30
N ARG A 207 5.83 -17.67 -3.34
CA ARG A 207 7.08 -16.95 -3.60
C ARG A 207 7.90 -16.62 -2.34
N GLY A 208 7.42 -17.00 -1.14
CA GLY A 208 8.06 -16.65 0.13
C GLY A 208 7.99 -15.15 0.45
N LEU A 209 6.96 -14.45 -0.04
CA LEU A 209 6.71 -13.02 0.18
C LEU A 209 5.57 -12.84 1.19
N TYR A 210 5.67 -11.81 2.04
CA TYR A 210 4.59 -11.41 2.93
C TYR A 210 3.72 -10.33 2.26
N PRO A 211 2.40 -10.56 2.08
CA PRO A 211 1.49 -9.57 1.55
C PRO A 211 1.01 -8.63 2.68
N SER A 212 1.71 -7.53 2.91
CA SER A 212 1.33 -6.55 3.93
C SER A 212 0.11 -5.76 3.49
N TRP A 213 -0.68 -5.31 4.46
CA TRP A 213 -1.89 -4.53 4.22
C TRP A 213 -1.96 -3.34 5.18
N ASP A 214 -2.40 -2.22 4.66
CA ASP A 214 -2.85 -1.04 5.40
C ASP A 214 -4.27 -0.66 4.95
N ALA A 215 -5.20 -0.54 5.89
CA ALA A 215 -6.60 -0.35 5.56
C ALA A 215 -7.03 1.12 5.64
N ILE A 216 -7.56 1.64 4.53
CA ILE A 216 -8.06 3.03 4.45
C ILE A 216 -9.32 3.25 5.29
N ASP A 217 -10.16 2.23 5.46
CA ASP A 217 -11.43 2.31 6.21
C ASP A 217 -11.83 0.94 6.78
N LEU A 218 -12.93 0.90 7.53
CA LEU A 218 -13.44 -0.33 8.14
C LEU A 218 -13.94 -1.37 7.11
N ARG A 219 -14.27 -0.98 5.88
CA ARG A 219 -14.61 -1.93 4.81
C ARG A 219 -13.38 -2.68 4.35
N SER A 220 -12.25 -1.96 4.24
CA SER A 220 -10.94 -2.54 3.94
C SER A 220 -10.48 -3.46 5.07
N VAL A 221 -10.68 -3.06 6.35
CA VAL A 221 -10.42 -3.94 7.51
C VAL A 221 -11.24 -5.23 7.42
N ALA A 222 -12.54 -5.14 7.16
CA ALA A 222 -13.41 -6.31 7.07
C ALA A 222 -13.00 -7.27 5.92
N LEU A 223 -12.50 -6.72 4.82
CA LEU A 223 -11.95 -7.53 3.73
C LEU A 223 -10.64 -8.22 4.15
N ALA A 224 -9.73 -7.50 4.80
CA ALA A 224 -8.49 -8.05 5.32
C ALA A 224 -8.77 -9.19 6.33
N GLU A 225 -9.66 -8.98 7.30
CA GLU A 225 -10.06 -10.01 8.28
C GLU A 225 -10.70 -11.23 7.61
N LYS A 226 -11.52 -11.03 6.56
CA LYS A 226 -12.07 -12.13 5.77
C LYS A 226 -10.98 -12.96 5.08
N LEU A 227 -9.84 -12.36 4.74
CA LEU A 227 -8.69 -13.03 4.14
C LEU A 227 -7.76 -13.68 5.16
N GLY A 228 -8.02 -13.51 6.47
CA GLY A 228 -7.27 -14.12 7.56
C GLY A 228 -6.33 -13.17 8.30
N TYR A 229 -6.27 -11.90 7.95
CA TYR A 229 -5.50 -10.91 8.72
C TYR A 229 -6.19 -10.53 10.03
N HIS A 230 -5.41 -9.96 10.94
CA HIS A 230 -5.94 -9.33 12.15
C HIS A 230 -5.73 -7.81 12.12
N ARG A 231 -6.78 -7.09 12.52
CA ARG A 231 -6.73 -5.63 12.70
C ARG A 231 -5.69 -5.26 13.77
N GLY A 232 -4.88 -4.25 13.48
CA GLY A 232 -4.00 -3.56 14.39
C GLY A 232 -4.63 -2.28 14.97
N GLU A 233 -3.77 -1.28 15.20
CA GLU A 233 -4.18 -0.01 15.78
C GLU A 233 -4.78 0.93 14.71
N GLU A 234 -5.70 1.79 15.15
CA GLU A 234 -6.12 2.96 14.40
C GLU A 234 -5.06 4.05 14.56
N TYR A 235 -4.73 4.75 13.49
CA TYR A 235 -3.74 5.81 13.52
C TYR A 235 -4.16 7.00 12.64
N THR A 236 -3.64 8.19 12.98
CA THR A 236 -3.94 9.43 12.28
C THR A 236 -3.15 9.57 11.00
N THR A 237 -3.81 10.00 9.93
CA THR A 237 -3.21 10.50 8.70
C THR A 237 -3.83 11.85 8.33
N TYR A 238 -3.22 12.53 7.37
CA TYR A 238 -3.79 13.74 6.78
C TYR A 238 -3.81 13.57 5.27
N TRP A 239 -4.99 13.77 4.68
CA TRP A 239 -5.13 13.91 3.24
C TRP A 239 -4.96 15.38 2.84
N LEU A 240 -4.07 15.65 1.89
CA LEU A 240 -3.86 17.00 1.36
C LEU A 240 -4.75 17.21 0.13
N GLU A 241 -5.81 17.98 0.31
CA GLU A 241 -6.63 18.44 -0.81
C GLU A 241 -5.82 19.37 -1.74
N ARG A 242 -6.07 19.25 -3.04
CA ARG A 242 -5.36 20.01 -4.10
C ARG A 242 -5.87 21.44 -4.19
#